data_be7808c335173ad6af2a22c1f6867aff
#
_entry.id   be7808c335173ad6af2a22c1f6867aff
#
_cell.length_a   1.000
_cell.length_b   1.000
_cell.length_c   1.000
_cell.angle_alpha   90.00
_cell.angle_beta   90.00
_cell.angle_gamma   90.00
#
_symmetry.space_group_name_H-M   'P 1'
#
loop_
_entity.id
_entity.type
_entity.pdbx_description
1 polymer ?
#
loop_
_entity_poly.entity_id
_entity_poly.type
_entity_poly.pdbx_seq_one_letter_code
_entity_poly.pdbx_strand_id
1 'polypeptide(L)'
;KGKIFTVIGRELAVAVKEGGPDPANNSKLRDVIAKAKANNMPNDTIDRGIKKAAGDANSVNYEVLTYEGYGPSGVAVIVDTLTDNKNRTAANVRSAFTKGNGNIGTQGSVSFMFDKKGQIIIDKEECDLDADELMMMALDAGAEDFSEEEDSFEIITDPDDFSAVRETLEKEGIPMMEADVTMIPQTWVELTEDRKST
;
A
#
# COMPACT_ATOMS: atom_id res chain seq x y z
N LYS A 1 7.31 14.50 2.93
CA LYS A 1 7.33 14.25 1.47
C LYS A 1 8.50 13.35 1.03
N GLY A 2 9.74 13.55 1.52
CA GLY A 2 10.90 12.76 1.06
C GLY A 2 10.83 11.25 1.34
N LYS A 3 10.26 10.84 2.46
CA LYS A 3 10.19 9.42 2.82
C LYS A 3 9.24 8.61 1.92
N ILE A 4 8.08 9.18 1.59
CA ILE A 4 7.12 8.49 0.71
C ILE A 4 7.67 8.33 -0.71
N PHE A 5 8.39 9.32 -1.22
CA PHE A 5 9.01 9.23 -2.54
C PHE A 5 10.11 8.17 -2.60
N THR A 6 10.86 7.98 -1.51
CA THR A 6 11.85 6.91 -1.41
C THR A 6 11.19 5.54 -1.49
N VAL A 7 10.09 5.34 -0.75
CA VAL A 7 9.33 4.07 -0.77
C VAL A 7 8.76 3.81 -2.17
N ILE A 8 8.10 4.80 -2.76
CA ILE A 8 7.53 4.66 -4.11
C ILE A 8 8.61 4.38 -5.15
N GLY A 9 9.77 5.04 -5.05
CA GLY A 9 10.90 4.77 -5.93
C GLY A 9 11.39 3.31 -5.87
N ARG A 10 11.40 2.72 -4.69
CA ARG A 10 11.73 1.30 -4.51
C ARG A 10 10.64 0.39 -5.06
N GLU A 11 9.38 0.72 -4.86
CA GLU A 11 8.24 -0.01 -5.44
C GLU A 11 8.27 0.01 -6.97
N LEU A 12 8.61 1.15 -7.58
CA LEU A 12 8.82 1.27 -9.03
C LEU A 12 9.92 0.31 -9.51
N ALA A 13 11.05 0.30 -8.82
CA ALA A 13 12.17 -0.58 -9.17
C ALA A 13 11.79 -2.07 -9.09
N VAL A 14 11.07 -2.47 -8.05
CA VAL A 14 10.58 -3.85 -7.89
C VAL A 14 9.60 -4.21 -9.01
N ALA A 15 8.65 -3.33 -9.32
CA ALA A 15 7.66 -3.57 -10.38
C ALA A 15 8.32 -3.71 -11.77
N VAL A 16 9.31 -2.87 -12.08
CA VAL A 16 10.06 -2.95 -13.34
C VAL A 16 10.85 -4.25 -13.44
N LYS A 17 11.48 -4.68 -12.37
CA LYS A 17 12.24 -5.95 -12.35
C LYS A 17 11.36 -7.17 -12.51
N GLU A 18 10.16 -7.16 -11.94
CA GLU A 18 9.23 -8.29 -12.02
C GLU A 18 8.53 -8.40 -13.36
N GLY A 19 8.13 -7.28 -13.97
CA GLY A 19 7.25 -7.27 -15.14
C GLY A 19 7.74 -6.43 -16.33
N GLY A 20 8.91 -5.82 -16.23
CA GLY A 20 9.49 -4.97 -17.29
C GLY A 20 9.08 -3.49 -17.19
N PRO A 21 9.76 -2.63 -17.97
CA PRO A 21 9.61 -1.18 -17.89
C PRO A 21 8.40 -0.61 -18.64
N ASP A 22 7.66 -1.42 -19.37
CA ASP A 22 6.52 -0.98 -20.15
C ASP A 22 5.23 -1.05 -19.33
N PRO A 23 4.62 0.09 -18.98
CA PRO A 23 3.37 0.10 -18.22
C PRO A 23 2.22 -0.62 -18.93
N ALA A 24 2.20 -0.63 -20.27
CA ALA A 24 1.15 -1.30 -21.03
C ALA A 24 1.11 -2.82 -20.78
N ASN A 25 2.26 -3.42 -20.46
CA ASN A 25 2.42 -4.85 -20.23
C ASN A 25 2.70 -5.20 -18.76
N ASN A 26 2.56 -4.24 -17.84
CA ASN A 26 2.89 -4.43 -16.44
C ASN A 26 1.86 -3.73 -15.55
N SER A 27 0.84 -4.46 -15.12
CA SER A 27 -0.24 -3.92 -14.29
C SER A 27 0.24 -3.42 -12.92
N LYS A 28 1.20 -4.11 -12.33
CA LYS A 28 1.81 -3.71 -11.06
C LYS A 28 2.54 -2.37 -11.19
N LEU A 29 3.25 -2.17 -12.30
CA LEU A 29 3.89 -0.89 -12.60
C LEU A 29 2.86 0.23 -12.78
N ARG A 30 1.75 -0.04 -13.47
CA ARG A 30 0.66 0.95 -13.58
C ARG A 30 0.10 1.34 -12.23
N ASP A 31 -0.09 0.40 -11.32
CA ASP A 31 -0.57 0.67 -9.95
C ASP A 31 0.40 1.57 -9.19
N VAL A 32 1.70 1.29 -9.26
CA VAL A 32 2.73 2.10 -8.58
C VAL A 32 2.85 3.49 -9.21
N ILE A 33 2.75 3.60 -10.53
CA ILE A 33 2.74 4.91 -11.21
C ILE A 33 1.53 5.74 -10.75
N ALA A 34 0.35 5.14 -10.65
CA ALA A 34 -0.85 5.83 -10.15
C ALA A 34 -0.65 6.30 -8.70
N LYS A 35 -0.07 5.47 -7.84
CA LYS A 35 0.28 5.83 -6.47
C LYS A 35 1.28 6.99 -6.42
N ALA A 36 2.28 6.98 -7.29
CA ALA A 36 3.27 8.05 -7.39
C ALA A 36 2.62 9.38 -7.78
N LYS A 37 1.75 9.38 -8.78
CA LYS A 37 1.00 10.56 -9.21
C LYS A 37 0.06 11.08 -8.12
N ALA A 38 -0.63 10.20 -7.42
CA ALA A 38 -1.50 10.54 -6.30
C ALA A 38 -0.74 11.22 -5.15
N ASN A 39 0.54 10.91 -4.98
CA ASN A 39 1.43 11.53 -4.00
C ASN A 39 2.22 12.72 -4.57
N ASN A 40 1.84 13.23 -5.74
CA ASN A 40 2.46 14.37 -6.41
C ASN A 40 3.94 14.18 -6.75
N MET A 41 4.33 12.95 -7.08
CA MET A 41 5.67 12.69 -7.59
C MET A 41 5.77 13.25 -9.02
N PRO A 42 6.79 14.06 -9.34
CA PRO A 42 6.95 14.60 -10.68
C PRO A 42 7.13 13.49 -11.73
N ASN A 43 6.55 13.68 -12.92
CA ASN A 43 6.65 12.71 -14.00
C ASN A 43 8.09 12.38 -14.37
N ASP A 44 8.97 13.39 -14.38
CA ASP A 44 10.41 13.19 -14.64
C ASP A 44 11.06 12.26 -13.60
N THR A 45 10.64 12.34 -12.36
CA THR A 45 11.14 11.49 -11.27
C THR A 45 10.67 10.05 -11.46
N ILE A 46 9.41 9.86 -11.84
CA ILE A 46 8.84 8.54 -12.17
C ILE A 46 9.60 7.92 -13.35
N ASP A 47 9.75 8.66 -14.44
CA ASP A 47 10.42 8.18 -15.65
C ASP A 47 11.88 7.82 -15.40
N ARG A 48 12.59 8.65 -14.65
CA ARG A 48 13.99 8.38 -14.27
C ARG A 48 14.10 7.11 -13.41
N GLY A 49 13.17 6.90 -12.49
CA GLY A 49 13.13 5.70 -11.67
C GLY A 49 12.91 4.44 -12.49
N ILE A 50 12.00 4.48 -13.45
CA ILE A 50 11.75 3.36 -14.38
C ILE A 50 12.96 3.07 -15.26
N LYS A 51 13.53 4.10 -15.87
CA LYS A 51 14.72 3.96 -16.73
C LYS A 51 15.93 3.40 -15.98
N LYS A 52 16.16 3.88 -14.77
CA LYS A 52 17.23 3.40 -13.91
C LYS A 52 17.06 1.91 -13.59
N ALA A 53 15.87 1.50 -13.21
CA ALA A 53 15.59 0.10 -12.89
C ALA A 53 15.71 -0.82 -14.12
N ALA A 54 15.35 -0.34 -15.32
CA ALA A 54 15.44 -1.09 -16.57
C ALA A 54 16.84 -1.18 -17.12
N GLY A 55 17.65 -0.13 -16.94
CA GLY A 55 18.96 0.01 -17.59
C GLY A 55 20.15 -0.56 -16.82
N ASP A 56 19.96 -0.91 -15.56
CA ASP A 56 21.05 -1.33 -14.69
C ASP A 56 20.94 -2.81 -14.32
N ALA A 57 21.71 -3.65 -15.01
CA ALA A 57 21.81 -5.08 -14.68
C ALA A 57 22.38 -5.34 -13.27
N ASN A 58 23.11 -4.37 -12.72
CA ASN A 58 23.66 -4.36 -11.37
C ASN A 58 22.84 -3.49 -10.41
N SER A 59 21.64 -3.07 -10.80
CA SER A 59 20.79 -2.28 -9.94
C SER A 59 20.45 -3.04 -8.66
N VAL A 60 20.34 -2.27 -7.59
CA VAL A 60 20.03 -2.77 -6.25
C VAL A 60 18.78 -3.64 -6.27
N ASN A 61 18.91 -4.88 -5.78
CA ASN A 61 17.77 -5.76 -5.59
C ASN A 61 17.10 -5.44 -4.24
N TYR A 62 15.87 -4.95 -4.31
CA TYR A 62 15.06 -4.77 -3.12
C TYR A 62 14.28 -6.05 -2.82
N GLU A 63 14.27 -6.42 -1.55
CA GLU A 63 13.49 -7.54 -1.04
C GLU A 63 12.36 -7.02 -0.15
N VAL A 64 11.21 -7.67 -0.22
CA VAL A 64 10.11 -7.44 0.71
C VAL A 64 10.35 -8.28 1.94
N LEU A 65 10.46 -7.63 3.09
CA LEU A 65 10.56 -8.30 4.39
C LEU A 65 9.41 -7.82 5.27
N THR A 66 8.69 -8.77 5.84
CA THR A 66 7.56 -8.50 6.73
C THR A 66 7.96 -8.83 8.16
N TYR A 67 7.74 -7.90 9.06
CA TYR A 67 7.95 -8.06 10.49
C TYR A 67 6.62 -8.01 11.22
N GLU A 68 6.51 -8.82 12.25
CA GLU A 68 5.31 -8.96 13.06
C GLU A 68 5.63 -8.74 14.53
N GLY A 69 4.71 -8.14 15.25
CA GLY A 69 4.89 -7.92 16.68
C GLY A 69 3.69 -7.22 17.30
N TYR A 70 3.91 -6.77 18.52
CA TYR A 70 2.92 -6.07 19.31
C TYR A 70 3.41 -4.67 19.67
N GLY A 71 2.54 -3.70 19.52
CA GLY A 71 2.71 -2.36 20.05
C GLY A 71 2.24 -2.27 21.50
N PRO A 72 2.19 -1.06 22.06
CA PRO A 72 1.73 -0.83 23.42
C PRO A 72 0.33 -1.40 23.62
N SER A 73 0.09 -2.00 24.81
CA SER A 73 -1.20 -2.56 25.22
C SER A 73 -1.74 -3.69 24.31
N GLY A 74 -0.84 -4.43 23.67
CA GLY A 74 -1.20 -5.63 22.91
C GLY A 74 -1.76 -5.36 21.52
N VAL A 75 -1.53 -4.18 20.94
CA VAL A 75 -1.91 -3.88 19.57
C VAL A 75 -1.04 -4.69 18.60
N ALA A 76 -1.65 -5.50 17.75
CA ALA A 76 -0.94 -6.25 16.72
C ALA A 76 -0.42 -5.31 15.62
N VAL A 77 0.84 -5.48 15.23
CA VAL A 77 1.51 -4.64 14.22
C VAL A 77 2.18 -5.52 13.19
N ILE A 78 1.92 -5.22 11.92
CA ILE A 78 2.64 -5.78 10.78
C ILE A 78 3.39 -4.64 10.08
N VAL A 79 4.67 -4.84 9.81
CA VAL A 79 5.52 -3.88 9.11
C VAL A 79 6.07 -4.52 7.85
N ASP A 80 5.65 -4.00 6.69
CA ASP A 80 6.23 -4.37 5.40
C ASP A 80 7.38 -3.43 5.07
N THR A 81 8.50 -4.00 4.65
CA THR A 81 9.68 -3.25 4.27
C THR A 81 10.17 -3.63 2.90
N LEU A 82 10.74 -2.66 2.18
CA LEU A 82 11.49 -2.86 0.95
C LEU A 82 12.95 -2.48 1.23
N THR A 83 13.86 -3.45 1.19
CA THR A 83 15.25 -3.22 1.56
C THR A 83 16.24 -3.94 0.68
N ASP A 84 17.40 -3.33 0.53
CA ASP A 84 18.61 -3.91 -0.05
C ASP A 84 19.56 -4.47 1.01
N ASN A 85 19.25 -4.26 2.29
CA ASN A 85 20.09 -4.69 3.41
C ASN A 85 19.23 -5.21 4.58
N LYS A 86 19.08 -6.52 4.62
CA LYS A 86 18.27 -7.24 5.63
C LYS A 86 18.71 -6.94 7.06
N ASN A 87 20.01 -6.93 7.30
CA ASN A 87 20.56 -6.76 8.65
C ASN A 87 20.29 -5.36 9.19
N ARG A 88 20.49 -4.34 8.36
CA ARG A 88 20.20 -2.95 8.72
C ARG A 88 18.71 -2.76 9.01
N THR A 89 17.86 -3.29 8.15
CA THR A 89 16.40 -3.20 8.32
C THR A 89 15.94 -3.92 9.57
N ALA A 90 16.43 -5.12 9.83
CA ALA A 90 16.10 -5.87 11.05
C ALA A 90 16.47 -5.08 12.32
N ALA A 91 17.66 -4.47 12.33
CA ALA A 91 18.10 -3.65 13.47
C ALA A 91 17.21 -2.41 13.65
N ASN A 92 16.86 -1.73 12.55
CA ASN A 92 16.00 -0.56 12.58
C ASN A 92 14.59 -0.88 13.04
N VAL A 93 14.00 -1.99 12.58
CA VAL A 93 12.67 -2.43 12.99
C VAL A 93 12.64 -2.81 14.46
N ARG A 94 13.63 -3.56 14.95
CA ARG A 94 13.74 -3.87 16.38
C ARG A 94 13.85 -2.62 17.24
N SER A 95 14.66 -1.69 16.82
CA SER A 95 14.81 -0.39 17.51
C SER A 95 13.50 0.39 17.55
N ALA A 96 12.76 0.41 16.43
CA ALA A 96 11.47 1.08 16.36
C ALA A 96 10.43 0.44 17.30
N PHE A 97 10.34 -0.89 17.35
CA PHE A 97 9.47 -1.59 18.30
C PHE A 97 9.83 -1.28 19.75
N THR A 98 11.11 -1.32 20.08
CA THR A 98 11.59 -1.00 21.46
C THR A 98 11.26 0.44 21.85
N LYS A 99 11.52 1.41 20.97
CA LYS A 99 11.20 2.82 21.20
C LYS A 99 9.71 3.10 21.36
N GLY A 100 8.88 2.34 20.66
CA GLY A 100 7.43 2.41 20.74
C GLY A 100 6.81 1.61 21.89
N ASN A 101 7.61 1.09 22.82
CA ASN A 101 7.18 0.21 23.91
C ASN A 101 6.46 -1.06 23.43
N GLY A 102 6.85 -1.56 22.29
CA GLY A 102 6.35 -2.79 21.71
C GLY A 102 7.39 -3.92 21.76
N ASN A 103 7.00 -5.06 21.25
CA ASN A 103 7.84 -6.24 21.13
C ASN A 103 7.73 -6.83 19.74
N ILE A 104 8.88 -7.11 19.12
CA ILE A 104 8.92 -7.86 17.89
C ILE A 104 8.66 -9.35 18.17
N GLY A 105 7.80 -9.97 17.35
CA GLY A 105 7.49 -11.38 17.43
C GLY A 105 8.14 -12.20 16.32
N THR A 106 7.85 -13.49 16.32
CA THR A 106 8.24 -14.38 15.23
C THR A 106 7.25 -14.30 14.07
N GLN A 107 7.68 -14.75 12.90
CA GLN A 107 6.81 -14.83 11.73
C GLN A 107 5.57 -15.68 12.04
N GLY A 108 4.39 -15.16 11.68
CA GLY A 108 3.11 -15.81 11.94
C GLY A 108 2.49 -15.47 13.29
N SER A 109 3.17 -14.72 14.15
CA SER A 109 2.67 -14.40 15.49
C SER A 109 1.42 -13.53 15.52
N VAL A 110 1.24 -12.65 14.53
CA VAL A 110 0.08 -11.76 14.43
C VAL A 110 -0.59 -11.75 13.05
N SER A 111 0.08 -12.26 12.02
CA SER A 111 -0.43 -12.21 10.63
C SER A 111 -1.76 -12.95 10.45
N PHE A 112 -2.08 -13.93 11.29
CA PHE A 112 -3.37 -14.62 11.26
C PHE A 112 -4.56 -13.72 11.61
N MET A 113 -4.32 -12.55 12.22
CA MET A 113 -5.35 -11.56 12.57
C MET A 113 -5.64 -10.59 11.43
N PHE A 114 -4.91 -10.71 10.32
CA PHE A 114 -5.02 -9.81 9.16
C PHE A 114 -5.28 -10.60 7.89
N ASP A 115 -5.97 -9.94 6.96
CA ASP A 115 -6.15 -10.44 5.60
C ASP A 115 -5.44 -9.51 4.62
N LYS A 116 -4.72 -10.07 3.66
CA LYS A 116 -4.13 -9.30 2.58
C LYS A 116 -5.20 -8.98 1.55
N LYS A 117 -5.51 -7.70 1.38
CA LYS A 117 -6.57 -7.21 0.51
C LYS A 117 -6.13 -5.97 -0.27
N GLY A 118 -6.74 -5.75 -1.41
CA GLY A 118 -6.73 -4.44 -2.05
C GLY A 118 -7.63 -3.49 -1.28
N GLN A 119 -7.17 -2.28 -1.03
CA GLN A 119 -7.93 -1.24 -0.33
C GLN A 119 -7.88 0.05 -1.15
N ILE A 120 -9.04 0.61 -1.43
CA ILE A 120 -9.19 1.89 -2.11
C ILE A 120 -10.03 2.80 -1.22
N ILE A 121 -9.51 3.98 -0.92
CA ILE A 121 -10.21 4.99 -0.13
C ILE A 121 -10.48 6.20 -1.02
N ILE A 122 -11.74 6.62 -1.05
CA ILE A 122 -12.23 7.72 -1.87
C ILE A 122 -12.81 8.79 -0.93
N ASP A 123 -12.36 10.02 -1.09
CA ASP A 123 -12.91 11.17 -0.36
C ASP A 123 -14.29 11.51 -0.93
N LYS A 124 -15.29 11.59 -0.07
CA LYS A 124 -16.66 11.94 -0.46
C LYS A 124 -16.76 13.31 -1.12
N GLU A 125 -15.95 14.27 -0.68
CA GLU A 125 -15.94 15.61 -1.23
C GLU A 125 -15.42 15.67 -2.66
N GLU A 126 -14.57 14.73 -3.05
CA GLU A 126 -13.99 14.64 -4.38
C GLU A 126 -14.74 13.69 -5.33
N CYS A 127 -15.77 13.01 -4.84
CA CYS A 127 -16.54 12.03 -5.60
C CYS A 127 -17.90 12.61 -6.00
N ASP A 128 -18.15 12.67 -7.31
CA ASP A 128 -19.42 13.17 -7.87
C ASP A 128 -20.55 12.13 -7.82
N LEU A 129 -20.23 10.87 -7.57
CA LEU A 129 -21.18 9.78 -7.46
C LEU A 129 -21.71 9.65 -6.04
N ASP A 130 -22.98 9.24 -5.90
CA ASP A 130 -23.51 8.86 -4.60
C ASP A 130 -23.02 7.45 -4.20
N ALA A 131 -23.29 7.07 -2.94
CA ALA A 131 -22.84 5.80 -2.38
C ALA A 131 -23.33 4.58 -3.20
N ASP A 132 -24.59 4.59 -3.62
CA ASP A 132 -25.19 3.47 -4.36
C ASP A 132 -24.56 3.32 -5.76
N GLU A 133 -24.36 4.42 -6.45
CA GLU A 133 -23.73 4.43 -7.79
C GLU A 133 -22.28 3.93 -7.72
N LEU A 134 -21.51 4.42 -6.74
CA LEU A 134 -20.13 4.02 -6.55
C LEU A 134 -20.03 2.55 -6.13
N MET A 135 -20.90 2.10 -5.25
CA MET A 135 -20.96 0.69 -4.81
C MET A 135 -21.22 -0.24 -5.99
N MET A 136 -22.22 0.07 -6.82
CA MET A 136 -22.53 -0.74 -8.01
C MET A 136 -21.35 -0.80 -8.98
N MET A 137 -20.72 0.33 -9.23
CA MET A 137 -19.53 0.41 -10.10
C MET A 137 -18.39 -0.44 -9.56
N ALA A 138 -18.08 -0.32 -8.25
CA ALA A 138 -17.01 -1.08 -7.61
C ALA A 138 -17.28 -2.60 -7.63
N LEU A 139 -18.48 -3.02 -7.28
CA LEU A 139 -18.84 -4.44 -7.28
C LEU A 139 -18.83 -5.02 -8.69
N ASP A 140 -19.32 -4.32 -9.69
CA ASP A 140 -19.28 -4.72 -11.09
C ASP A 140 -17.85 -4.85 -11.62
N ALA A 141 -16.94 -4.02 -11.12
CA ALA A 141 -15.52 -4.07 -11.48
C ALA A 141 -14.76 -5.23 -10.82
N GLY A 142 -15.33 -5.86 -9.81
CA GLY A 142 -14.74 -7.00 -9.11
C GLY A 142 -14.42 -6.77 -7.63
N ALA A 143 -14.90 -5.68 -7.03
CA ALA A 143 -14.72 -5.44 -5.60
C ALA A 143 -15.45 -6.50 -4.76
N GLU A 144 -14.85 -6.84 -3.63
CA GLU A 144 -15.37 -7.82 -2.69
C GLU A 144 -16.35 -7.19 -1.68
N ASP A 145 -16.06 -5.96 -1.28
CA ASP A 145 -16.84 -5.23 -0.28
C ASP A 145 -16.78 -3.73 -0.51
N PHE A 146 -17.77 -3.03 0.03
CA PHE A 146 -17.90 -1.58 -0.03
C PHE A 146 -18.44 -1.06 1.31
N SER A 147 -17.79 -0.05 1.87
CA SER A 147 -18.23 0.61 3.10
C SER A 147 -18.34 2.10 2.90
N GLU A 148 -19.40 2.69 3.42
CA GLU A 148 -19.56 4.14 3.54
C GLU A 148 -19.16 4.57 4.95
N GLU A 149 -18.12 5.40 5.02
CA GLU A 149 -17.65 6.02 6.25
C GLU A 149 -18.17 7.47 6.33
N GLU A 150 -17.83 8.18 7.40
CA GLU A 150 -18.29 9.57 7.60
C GLU A 150 -17.82 10.51 6.47
N ASP A 151 -16.53 10.50 6.15
CA ASP A 151 -15.91 11.40 5.18
C ASP A 151 -15.41 10.70 3.91
N SER A 152 -15.53 9.37 3.83
CA SER A 152 -14.94 8.58 2.77
C SER A 152 -15.76 7.34 2.41
N PHE A 153 -15.40 6.75 1.27
CA PHE A 153 -15.82 5.41 0.89
C PHE A 153 -14.61 4.48 0.92
N GLU A 154 -14.79 3.28 1.44
CA GLU A 154 -13.77 2.23 1.41
C GLU A 154 -14.22 1.09 0.51
N ILE A 155 -13.35 0.72 -0.43
CA ILE A 155 -13.55 -0.42 -1.33
C ILE A 155 -12.50 -1.46 -1.02
N ILE A 156 -12.94 -2.69 -0.79
CA ILE A 156 -12.07 -3.83 -0.52
C ILE A 156 -12.13 -4.80 -1.69
N THR A 157 -10.97 -5.27 -2.11
CA THR A 157 -10.84 -6.25 -3.20
C THR A 157 -9.98 -7.43 -2.76
N ASP A 158 -10.12 -8.56 -3.45
CA ASP A 158 -9.05 -9.56 -3.46
C ASP A 158 -7.78 -8.93 -4.05
N PRO A 159 -6.57 -9.29 -3.57
CA PRO A 159 -5.33 -8.74 -4.14
C PRO A 159 -5.20 -8.90 -5.65
N ASP A 160 -5.71 -10.00 -6.20
CA ASP A 160 -5.65 -10.28 -7.64
C ASP A 160 -6.60 -9.42 -8.48
N ASP A 161 -7.66 -8.89 -7.86
CA ASP A 161 -8.66 -8.05 -8.52
C ASP A 161 -8.40 -6.55 -8.32
N PHE A 162 -7.43 -6.19 -7.52
CA PHE A 162 -7.13 -4.81 -7.17
C PHE A 162 -6.85 -3.92 -8.38
N SER A 163 -5.98 -4.35 -9.28
CA SER A 163 -5.60 -3.56 -10.46
C SER A 163 -6.81 -3.28 -11.37
N ALA A 164 -7.67 -4.27 -11.58
CA ALA A 164 -8.86 -4.12 -12.41
C ALA A 164 -9.85 -3.12 -11.82
N VAL A 165 -10.11 -3.19 -10.52
CA VAL A 165 -11.00 -2.26 -9.82
C VAL A 165 -10.42 -0.84 -9.82
N ARG A 166 -9.16 -0.69 -9.50
CA ARG A 166 -8.49 0.62 -9.51
C ARG A 166 -8.54 1.27 -10.90
N GLU A 167 -8.23 0.51 -11.94
CA GLU A 167 -8.22 1.02 -13.32
C GLU A 167 -9.62 1.41 -13.80
N THR A 168 -10.64 0.66 -13.39
CA THR A 168 -12.04 1.01 -13.71
C THR A 168 -12.43 2.34 -13.10
N LEU A 169 -12.11 2.56 -11.82
CA LEU A 169 -12.38 3.82 -11.13
C LEU A 169 -11.59 4.98 -11.75
N GLU A 170 -10.35 4.74 -12.15
CA GLU A 170 -9.51 5.73 -12.83
C GLU A 170 -10.11 6.15 -14.17
N LYS A 171 -10.59 5.21 -14.98
CA LYS A 171 -11.26 5.49 -16.26
C LYS A 171 -12.53 6.33 -16.09
N GLU A 172 -13.26 6.11 -15.02
CA GLU A 172 -14.47 6.87 -14.69
C GLU A 172 -14.16 8.23 -14.04
N GLY A 173 -12.89 8.58 -13.92
CA GLY A 173 -12.44 9.86 -13.40
C GLY A 173 -12.63 10.04 -11.90
N ILE A 174 -12.70 8.97 -11.14
CA ILE A 174 -12.87 9.01 -9.68
C ILE A 174 -11.51 9.15 -8.99
N PRO A 175 -11.25 10.27 -8.29
CA PRO A 175 -10.02 10.43 -7.52
C PRO A 175 -9.97 9.43 -6.37
N MET A 176 -8.82 8.81 -6.18
CA MET A 176 -8.56 7.86 -5.08
C MET A 176 -7.56 8.48 -4.11
N MET A 177 -7.97 8.64 -2.86
CA MET A 177 -7.10 9.16 -1.80
C MET A 177 -6.00 8.17 -1.45
N GLU A 178 -6.36 6.89 -1.38
CA GLU A 178 -5.44 5.77 -1.20
C GLU A 178 -5.87 4.61 -2.09
N ALA A 179 -4.92 3.91 -2.67
CA ALA A 179 -5.14 2.70 -3.45
C ALA A 179 -3.90 1.80 -3.36
N ASP A 180 -4.00 0.72 -2.59
CA ASP A 180 -2.87 -0.18 -2.37
C ASP A 180 -3.35 -1.56 -1.94
N VAL A 181 -2.48 -2.56 -2.08
CA VAL A 181 -2.66 -3.88 -1.48
C VAL A 181 -1.99 -3.85 -0.11
N THR A 182 -2.74 -4.15 0.93
CA THR A 182 -2.29 -4.01 2.31
C THR A 182 -2.89 -5.10 3.21
N MET A 183 -2.38 -5.18 4.43
CA MET A 183 -2.91 -6.08 5.44
C MET A 183 -4.05 -5.40 6.20
N ILE A 184 -5.23 -5.98 6.15
CA ILE A 184 -6.44 -5.46 6.77
C ILE A 184 -6.73 -6.27 8.03
N PRO A 185 -6.84 -5.65 9.21
CA PRO A 185 -7.20 -6.38 10.43
C PRO A 185 -8.63 -6.92 10.36
N GLN A 186 -8.82 -8.14 10.86
CA GLN A 186 -10.15 -8.77 10.95
C GLN A 186 -11.01 -8.11 12.04
N THR A 187 -10.36 -7.60 13.09
CA THR A 187 -11.01 -6.92 14.20
C THR A 187 -10.28 -5.62 14.53
N TRP A 188 -11.02 -4.54 14.68
CA TRP A 188 -10.49 -3.24 15.04
C TRP A 188 -10.60 -2.99 16.54
N VAL A 189 -9.60 -2.30 17.13
CA VAL A 189 -9.62 -1.80 18.50
C VAL A 189 -9.49 -0.28 18.50
N GLU A 190 -10.21 0.39 19.39
CA GLU A 190 -10.06 1.82 19.60
C GLU A 190 -8.76 2.11 20.35
N LEU A 191 -8.04 3.12 19.86
CA LEU A 191 -6.77 3.56 20.46
C LEU A 191 -6.99 4.85 21.23
N THR A 192 -6.37 4.93 22.43
CA THR A 192 -6.24 6.19 23.16
C THR A 192 -5.22 7.10 22.46
N GLU A 193 -5.20 8.39 22.81
CA GLU A 193 -4.26 9.36 22.21
C GLU A 193 -2.79 8.90 22.32
N ASP A 194 -2.40 8.35 23.45
CA ASP A 194 -1.03 7.87 23.70
C ASP A 194 -0.62 6.72 22.76
N ARG A 195 -1.57 5.98 22.24
CA ARG A 195 -1.34 4.85 21.32
C ARG A 195 -1.33 5.27 19.86
N LYS A 196 -2.03 6.33 19.51
CA LYS A 196 -2.13 6.83 18.13
C LYS A 196 -0.80 7.43 17.64
N SER A 197 0.02 7.93 18.55
CA SER A 197 1.30 8.54 18.23
C SER A 197 2.45 7.54 18.06
N THR A 198 2.20 6.26 18.28
CA THR A 198 3.19 5.19 18.19
C THR A 198 3.13 4.46 16.86
#